data_f1051d8c4cfe1f49ce63e50b5096b512
#
_entry.id   f1051d8c4cfe1f49ce63e50b5096b512
#
_cell.length_a   1.000
_cell.length_b   1.000
_cell.length_c   1.000
_cell.angle_alpha   90.00
_cell.angle_beta   90.00
_cell.angle_gamma   90.00
#
_symmetry.space_group_name_H-M   'P 1'
#
loop_
_entity.id
_entity.type
_entity.pdbx_description
1 polymer ?
#
loop_
_entity_poly.entity_id
_entity_poly.type
_entity_poly.pdbx_seq_one_letter_code
_entity_poly.pdbx_strand_id
1 'polypeptide(L)'
;MAKILFISPKDNNFYNFRSEKILRIKDLGHEVVLICPYGKKIDYFTERGCRFINLPMDRRGKSLFNDLKLVLQYHKIMKAEKPDVVSLYTSKPSIYGGFVCGCMKIPYIVNNAGLMVTKGLFDKFMKLLYKLGWSRASCIMYQNTGERDIINKVLANKVHYRDIPGSGVNLSDFVYKPYPQNDDKIIFNFVARIVDFKGINEYLTCAEVIKAEYSNVEFRIFGDFDDEEYRQRIQDLESKGIVKYMGVQMNMRPFVEECHAVIHPSYYEGMTNVVLEHSATGRPCIGSDVPGVREGIEDGKTGYIFAVKNSVALICAVRKFLALSHEQKAVMGKNAREKMEKEFDRNIVTNIYIEEINRILASKKY
;
A
#
# COMPACT_ATOMS: atom_id res chain seq x y z
N MET A 1 -8.98 27.08 12.50
CA MET A 1 -7.87 26.22 12.95
C MET A 1 -8.48 25.03 13.70
N ALA A 2 -8.10 23.78 13.37
CA ALA A 2 -8.59 22.57 14.02
C ALA A 2 -7.40 21.69 14.39
N LYS A 3 -7.56 20.83 15.40
CA LYS A 3 -6.55 19.85 15.82
C LYS A 3 -6.83 18.48 15.20
N ILE A 4 -5.89 17.99 14.40
CA ILE A 4 -6.02 16.74 13.66
C ILE A 4 -4.94 15.76 14.11
N LEU A 5 -5.36 14.60 14.61
CA LEU A 5 -4.47 13.54 15.04
C LEU A 5 -4.35 12.47 13.95
N PHE A 6 -3.12 12.03 13.70
CA PHE A 6 -2.81 10.90 12.82
C PHE A 6 -2.18 9.78 13.64
N ILE A 7 -2.77 8.58 13.61
CA ILE A 7 -2.31 7.43 14.40
C ILE A 7 -1.89 6.30 13.47
N SER A 8 -0.64 5.84 13.60
CA SER A 8 -0.07 4.75 12.81
C SER A 8 0.87 3.88 13.65
N PRO A 9 1.03 2.58 13.35
CA PRO A 9 1.93 1.72 14.11
C PRO A 9 3.42 1.91 13.78
N LYS A 10 3.77 2.74 12.78
CA LYS A 10 5.16 3.02 12.38
C LYS A 10 5.29 4.41 11.78
N ASP A 11 6.41 5.05 12.01
CA ASP A 11 6.84 6.33 11.43
C ASP A 11 6.96 6.29 9.90
N ASN A 12 7.53 5.21 9.35
CA ASN A 12 7.65 5.01 7.91
C ASN A 12 6.30 5.07 7.17
N ASN A 13 5.20 4.69 7.83
CA ASN A 13 3.87 4.78 7.24
C ASN A 13 3.44 6.24 7.00
N PHE A 14 3.87 7.17 7.85
CA PHE A 14 3.66 8.58 7.63
C PHE A 14 4.57 9.12 6.54
N TYR A 15 5.85 8.82 6.63
CA TYR A 15 6.87 9.37 5.74
C TYR A 15 6.68 8.89 4.28
N ASN A 16 6.62 7.58 4.06
CA ASN A 16 6.62 7.03 2.71
C ASN A 16 5.30 7.25 1.95
N PHE A 17 4.17 7.32 2.67
CA PHE A 17 2.86 7.25 2.03
C PHE A 17 1.94 8.44 2.34
N ARG A 18 2.33 9.36 3.23
CA ARG A 18 1.38 10.38 3.74
C ARG A 18 2.03 11.71 4.03
N SER A 19 3.32 11.88 3.74
CA SER A 19 4.08 13.10 4.05
C SER A 19 3.42 14.34 3.44
N GLU A 20 3.07 14.27 2.17
CA GLU A 20 2.48 15.40 1.44
C GLU A 20 1.12 15.78 2.05
N LYS A 21 0.27 14.79 2.31
CA LYS A 21 -1.04 15.01 2.93
C LYS A 21 -0.93 15.64 4.33
N ILE A 22 -0.03 15.11 5.16
CA ILE A 22 0.19 15.60 6.52
C ILE A 22 0.64 17.05 6.50
N LEU A 23 1.65 17.36 5.67
CA LEU A 23 2.18 18.71 5.55
C LEU A 23 1.17 19.67 4.92
N ARG A 24 0.45 19.25 3.88
CA ARG A 24 -0.59 20.06 3.26
C ARG A 24 -1.71 20.45 4.25
N ILE A 25 -2.15 19.51 5.10
CA ILE A 25 -3.15 19.78 6.13
C ILE A 25 -2.60 20.77 7.16
N LYS A 26 -1.33 20.64 7.56
CA LYS A 26 -0.67 21.61 8.44
C LYS A 26 -0.58 22.99 7.79
N ASP A 27 -0.21 23.07 6.50
CA ASP A 27 -0.06 24.34 5.77
C ASP A 27 -1.40 25.06 5.56
N LEU A 28 -2.52 24.33 5.62
CA LEU A 28 -3.87 24.90 5.68
C LEU A 28 -4.21 25.52 7.06
N GLY A 29 -3.26 25.59 7.99
CA GLY A 29 -3.41 26.22 9.30
C GLY A 29 -4.00 25.32 10.37
N HIS A 30 -4.03 23.98 10.18
CA HIS A 30 -4.44 23.05 11.21
C HIS A 30 -3.28 22.64 12.12
N GLU A 31 -3.57 22.39 13.41
CA GLU A 31 -2.62 21.72 14.32
C GLU A 31 -2.57 20.23 14.00
N VAL A 32 -1.40 19.72 13.62
CA VAL A 32 -1.21 18.31 13.29
C VAL A 32 -0.40 17.62 14.39
N VAL A 33 -0.94 16.51 14.91
CA VAL A 33 -0.28 15.68 15.92
C VAL A 33 -0.12 14.26 15.37
N LEU A 34 1.11 13.78 15.32
CA LEU A 34 1.46 12.42 14.88
C LEU A 34 1.63 11.51 16.09
N ILE A 35 1.02 10.32 16.05
CA ILE A 35 1.06 9.35 17.14
C ILE A 35 1.50 8.00 16.57
N CYS A 36 2.70 7.57 16.94
CA CYS A 36 3.28 6.27 16.59
C CYS A 36 4.47 5.96 17.53
N PRO A 37 5.05 4.75 17.49
CA PRO A 37 6.39 4.51 18.03
C PRO A 37 7.40 5.45 17.37
N TYR A 38 8.33 5.99 18.18
CA TYR A 38 9.39 6.84 17.64
C TYR A 38 10.26 6.11 16.62
N GLY A 39 10.57 6.78 15.53
CA GLY A 39 11.56 6.41 14.53
C GLY A 39 12.10 7.68 13.88
N LYS A 40 13.31 7.64 13.32
CA LYS A 40 14.01 8.80 12.76
C LYS A 40 13.22 9.59 11.69
N LYS A 41 12.22 8.95 11.06
CA LYS A 41 11.37 9.61 10.06
C LYS A 41 10.39 10.62 10.66
N ILE A 42 10.16 10.58 11.98
CA ILE A 42 9.33 11.57 12.68
C ILE A 42 10.00 12.94 12.70
N ASP A 43 11.31 12.99 12.77
CA ASP A 43 12.09 14.25 12.82
C ASP A 43 11.77 15.14 11.60
N TYR A 44 11.58 14.53 10.43
CA TYR A 44 11.13 15.22 9.22
C TYR A 44 9.85 16.05 9.41
N PHE A 45 8.90 15.57 10.21
CA PHE A 45 7.63 16.25 10.48
C PHE A 45 7.73 17.26 11.62
N THR A 46 8.47 16.94 12.68
CA THR A 46 8.62 17.83 13.83
C THR A 46 9.44 19.07 13.48
N GLU A 47 10.49 18.94 12.67
CA GLU A 47 11.23 20.06 12.08
C GLU A 47 10.36 20.99 11.23
N ARG A 48 9.24 20.45 10.69
CA ARG A 48 8.26 21.21 9.91
C ARG A 48 7.05 21.66 10.73
N GLY A 49 7.12 21.58 12.07
CA GLY A 49 6.14 22.12 12.99
C GLY A 49 4.93 21.21 13.27
N CYS A 50 4.97 19.94 12.94
CA CYS A 50 4.02 18.96 13.45
C CYS A 50 4.38 18.57 14.88
N ARG A 51 3.36 18.34 15.73
CA ARG A 51 3.59 17.77 17.08
C ARG A 51 3.70 16.24 17.01
N PHE A 52 4.40 15.66 17.95
CA PHE A 52 4.58 14.21 18.04
C PHE A 52 4.30 13.69 19.44
N ILE A 53 3.62 12.54 19.51
CA ILE A 53 3.40 11.77 20.74
C ILE A 53 3.95 10.36 20.51
N ASN A 54 4.95 9.98 21.29
CA ASN A 54 5.50 8.63 21.24
C ASN A 54 4.51 7.66 21.90
N LEU A 55 4.02 6.71 21.12
CA LEU A 55 3.14 5.63 21.60
C LEU A 55 3.66 4.29 21.10
N PRO A 56 4.36 3.52 21.94
CA PRO A 56 4.79 2.17 21.60
C PRO A 56 3.59 1.27 21.28
N MET A 57 3.63 0.60 20.13
CA MET A 57 2.58 -0.29 19.65
C MET A 57 3.20 -1.59 19.14
N ASP A 58 2.72 -2.72 19.64
CA ASP A 58 3.06 -4.03 19.07
C ASP A 58 2.11 -4.34 17.89
N ARG A 59 2.67 -4.27 16.68
CA ARG A 59 1.90 -4.51 15.44
C ARG A 59 1.42 -5.96 15.30
N ARG A 60 2.23 -6.93 15.73
CA ARG A 60 2.00 -8.37 15.50
C ARG A 60 1.57 -9.12 16.76
N GLY A 61 1.68 -8.50 17.94
CA GLY A 61 1.34 -9.10 19.22
C GLY A 61 -0.15 -9.49 19.28
N LYS A 62 -0.43 -10.67 19.82
CA LYS A 62 -1.77 -11.21 20.01
C LYS A 62 -2.20 -11.17 21.49
N SER A 63 -1.55 -10.35 22.31
CA SER A 63 -1.83 -10.26 23.74
C SER A 63 -3.03 -9.34 24.01
N LEU A 64 -4.11 -9.89 24.52
CA LEU A 64 -5.31 -9.13 24.92
C LEU A 64 -4.98 -8.06 25.97
N PHE A 65 -4.03 -8.33 26.88
CA PHE A 65 -3.60 -7.38 27.89
C PHE A 65 -2.93 -6.14 27.26
N ASN A 66 -2.07 -6.35 26.27
CA ASN A 66 -1.44 -5.25 25.54
C ASN A 66 -2.46 -4.45 24.72
N ASP A 67 -3.47 -5.11 24.16
CA ASP A 67 -4.53 -4.45 23.41
C ASP A 67 -5.43 -3.61 24.34
N LEU A 68 -5.74 -4.09 25.55
CA LEU A 68 -6.47 -3.31 26.56
C LEU A 68 -5.65 -2.09 27.02
N LYS A 69 -4.36 -2.28 27.26
CA LYS A 69 -3.43 -1.19 27.61
C LYS A 69 -3.42 -0.11 26.51
N LEU A 70 -3.42 -0.53 25.24
CA LEU A 70 -3.46 0.38 24.10
C LEU A 70 -4.76 1.19 24.06
N VAL A 71 -5.92 0.56 24.32
CA VAL A 71 -7.23 1.25 24.43
C VAL A 71 -7.18 2.33 25.52
N LEU A 72 -6.65 2.01 26.70
CA LEU A 72 -6.51 2.97 27.80
C LEU A 72 -5.56 4.13 27.43
N GLN A 73 -4.46 3.85 26.72
CA GLN A 73 -3.55 4.88 26.25
C GLN A 73 -4.23 5.80 25.22
N TYR A 74 -4.98 5.25 24.26
CA TYR A 74 -5.77 6.05 23.32
C TYR A 74 -6.77 6.94 24.07
N HIS A 75 -7.49 6.40 25.06
CA HIS A 75 -8.42 7.19 25.87
C HIS A 75 -7.73 8.38 26.56
N LYS A 76 -6.57 8.15 27.21
CA LYS A 76 -5.79 9.22 27.86
C LYS A 76 -5.35 10.29 26.87
N ILE A 77 -4.83 9.88 25.70
CA ILE A 77 -4.39 10.80 24.66
C ILE A 77 -5.57 11.64 24.13
N MET A 78 -6.70 10.98 23.79
CA MET A 78 -7.88 11.69 23.28
C MET A 78 -8.44 12.69 24.30
N LYS A 79 -8.45 12.31 25.59
CA LYS A 79 -8.90 13.20 26.68
C LYS A 79 -7.98 14.40 26.87
N ALA A 80 -6.67 14.22 26.74
CA ALA A 80 -5.67 15.30 26.88
C ALA A 80 -5.66 16.20 25.67
N GLU A 81 -5.64 15.64 24.45
CA GLU A 81 -5.50 16.38 23.21
C GLU A 81 -6.79 17.05 22.73
N LYS A 82 -7.95 16.49 23.03
CA LYS A 82 -9.28 16.96 22.59
C LYS A 82 -9.33 17.26 21.08
N PRO A 83 -9.02 16.27 20.22
CA PRO A 83 -8.90 16.50 18.79
C PRO A 83 -10.25 16.82 18.14
N ASP A 84 -10.20 17.55 17.05
CA ASP A 84 -11.36 17.79 16.20
C ASP A 84 -11.63 16.64 15.26
N VAL A 85 -10.56 16.01 14.71
CA VAL A 85 -10.64 14.86 13.84
C VAL A 85 -9.46 13.92 14.12
N VAL A 86 -9.70 12.61 14.07
CA VAL A 86 -8.66 11.59 14.21
C VAL A 86 -8.60 10.75 12.94
N SER A 87 -7.43 10.60 12.33
CA SER A 87 -7.18 9.72 11.18
C SER A 87 -6.41 8.48 11.63
N LEU A 88 -7.04 7.31 11.48
CA LEU A 88 -6.57 6.02 11.99
C LEU A 88 -6.07 5.15 10.84
N TYR A 89 -4.84 4.63 10.95
CA TYR A 89 -4.21 3.83 9.90
C TYR A 89 -3.90 2.42 10.36
N THR A 90 -4.17 1.44 9.53
CA THR A 90 -3.99 0.00 9.76
C THR A 90 -4.97 -0.60 10.78
N SER A 91 -4.98 -1.93 10.91
CA SER A 91 -6.01 -2.65 11.65
C SER A 91 -6.08 -2.30 13.13
N LYS A 92 -4.97 -2.40 13.91
CA LYS A 92 -5.03 -2.15 15.37
C LYS A 92 -5.41 -0.71 15.71
N PRO A 93 -4.77 0.35 15.17
CA PRO A 93 -5.20 1.72 15.41
C PRO A 93 -6.64 1.98 14.99
N SER A 94 -7.09 1.45 13.84
CA SER A 94 -8.45 1.71 13.35
C SER A 94 -9.52 1.01 14.19
N ILE A 95 -9.27 -0.19 14.70
CA ILE A 95 -10.20 -0.90 15.55
C ILE A 95 -10.24 -0.28 16.94
N TYR A 96 -9.12 -0.24 17.63
CA TYR A 96 -9.08 0.18 19.06
C TYR A 96 -9.18 1.71 19.20
N GLY A 97 -8.50 2.47 18.35
CA GLY A 97 -8.64 3.93 18.31
C GLY A 97 -10.05 4.36 17.87
N GLY A 98 -10.62 3.67 16.88
CA GLY A 98 -11.99 3.89 16.43
C GLY A 98 -13.03 3.60 17.51
N PHE A 99 -12.87 2.51 18.28
CA PHE A 99 -13.71 2.21 19.43
C PHE A 99 -13.65 3.35 20.46
N VAL A 100 -12.44 3.81 20.83
CA VAL A 100 -12.28 4.92 21.79
C VAL A 100 -12.91 6.21 21.26
N CYS A 101 -12.62 6.58 20.00
CA CYS A 101 -13.20 7.78 19.39
C CYS A 101 -14.73 7.69 19.36
N GLY A 102 -15.28 6.53 19.01
CA GLY A 102 -16.73 6.31 19.00
C GLY A 102 -17.38 6.43 20.38
N CYS A 103 -16.74 5.95 21.45
CA CYS A 103 -17.20 6.10 22.82
C CYS A 103 -17.13 7.56 23.30
N MET A 104 -16.10 8.28 22.90
CA MET A 104 -15.88 9.69 23.25
C MET A 104 -16.60 10.68 22.32
N LYS A 105 -17.31 10.20 21.29
CA LYS A 105 -17.99 11.01 20.26
C LYS A 105 -17.03 11.95 19.50
N ILE A 106 -15.78 11.53 19.35
CA ILE A 106 -14.77 12.24 18.55
C ILE A 106 -14.89 11.78 17.09
N PRO A 107 -15.03 12.69 16.12
CA PRO A 107 -15.04 12.33 14.71
C PRO A 107 -13.74 11.66 14.28
N TYR A 108 -13.83 10.60 13.48
CA TYR A 108 -12.65 9.90 13.01
C TYR A 108 -12.81 9.32 11.61
N ILE A 109 -11.69 9.22 10.92
CA ILE A 109 -11.55 8.63 9.59
C ILE A 109 -10.80 7.32 9.73
N VAL A 110 -11.37 6.25 9.22
CA VAL A 110 -10.74 4.92 9.15
C VAL A 110 -10.02 4.79 7.82
N ASN A 111 -8.74 4.42 7.88
CA ASN A 111 -7.92 4.12 6.71
C ASN A 111 -7.52 2.66 6.74
N ASN A 112 -8.23 1.85 6.00
CA ASN A 112 -7.87 0.45 5.88
C ASN A 112 -6.92 0.25 4.68
N ALA A 113 -5.86 -0.53 4.91
CA ALA A 113 -4.89 -0.88 3.89
C ALA A 113 -4.70 -2.40 3.92
N GLY A 114 -5.57 -3.12 3.25
CA GLY A 114 -5.59 -4.58 3.21
C GLY A 114 -6.42 -5.20 4.33
N LEU A 115 -7.55 -5.77 3.98
CA LEU A 115 -8.32 -6.64 4.88
C LEU A 115 -7.65 -8.00 4.97
N MET A 116 -7.46 -8.48 6.17
CA MET A 116 -7.14 -9.88 6.37
C MET A 116 -8.41 -10.71 6.12
N VAL A 117 -8.52 -11.28 4.92
CA VAL A 117 -9.60 -12.23 4.61
C VAL A 117 -9.27 -13.53 5.32
N THR A 118 -10.06 -13.87 6.33
CA THR A 118 -9.91 -15.08 7.13
C THR A 118 -11.14 -15.97 6.98
N LYS A 119 -11.08 -17.22 7.43
CA LYS A 119 -12.21 -18.15 7.40
C LYS A 119 -12.56 -18.62 8.82
N GLY A 120 -13.78 -19.11 8.99
CA GLY A 120 -14.23 -19.73 10.23
C GLY A 120 -14.51 -18.75 11.39
N LEU A 121 -14.29 -19.20 12.61
CA LEU A 121 -14.58 -18.44 13.85
C LEU A 121 -13.76 -17.15 13.96
N PHE A 122 -12.51 -17.17 13.48
CA PHE A 122 -11.65 -16.00 13.50
C PHE A 122 -12.17 -14.89 12.58
N ASP A 123 -12.74 -15.22 11.43
CA ASP A 123 -13.40 -14.27 10.55
C ASP A 123 -14.59 -13.55 11.22
N LYS A 124 -15.43 -14.33 11.92
CA LYS A 124 -16.55 -13.76 12.69
C LYS A 124 -16.07 -12.81 13.79
N PHE A 125 -15.01 -13.19 14.48
CA PHE A 125 -14.39 -12.35 15.51
C PHE A 125 -13.83 -11.05 14.92
N MET A 126 -13.09 -11.11 13.82
CA MET A 126 -12.57 -9.91 13.15
C MET A 126 -13.69 -8.99 12.65
N LYS A 127 -14.77 -9.55 12.10
CA LYS A 127 -15.95 -8.78 11.69
C LYS A 127 -16.62 -8.06 12.86
N LEU A 128 -16.68 -8.71 14.03
CA LEU A 128 -17.18 -8.06 15.26
C LEU A 128 -16.27 -6.90 15.66
N LEU A 129 -14.95 -7.07 15.64
CA LEU A 129 -14.00 -5.99 15.95
C LEU A 129 -14.12 -4.82 14.97
N TYR A 130 -14.26 -5.08 13.67
CA TYR A 130 -14.53 -4.03 12.68
C TYR A 130 -15.84 -3.30 12.98
N LYS A 131 -16.91 -4.03 13.32
CA LYS A 131 -18.18 -3.41 13.70
C LYS A 131 -18.04 -2.51 14.93
N LEU A 132 -17.32 -2.95 15.96
CA LEU A 132 -17.09 -2.16 17.18
C LEU A 132 -16.24 -0.92 16.91
N GLY A 133 -15.19 -1.05 16.11
CA GLY A 133 -14.24 0.05 15.85
C GLY A 133 -14.69 1.02 14.76
N TRP A 134 -15.51 0.59 13.78
CA TRP A 134 -15.77 1.38 12.57
C TRP A 134 -17.21 1.85 12.40
N SER A 135 -18.19 1.28 13.14
CA SER A 135 -19.62 1.61 12.96
C SER A 135 -19.98 3.07 13.25
N ARG A 136 -19.13 3.79 13.96
CA ARG A 136 -19.30 5.21 14.30
C ARG A 136 -18.30 6.11 13.59
N ALA A 137 -17.57 5.59 12.59
CA ALA A 137 -16.65 6.38 11.81
C ALA A 137 -17.38 7.49 11.05
N SER A 138 -16.78 8.67 11.00
CA SER A 138 -17.28 9.78 10.18
C SER A 138 -17.07 9.52 8.69
N CYS A 139 -16.02 8.76 8.37
CA CYS A 139 -15.73 8.28 7.02
C CYS A 139 -14.83 7.04 7.06
N ILE A 140 -15.02 6.12 6.12
CA ILE A 140 -14.08 5.03 5.83
C ILE A 140 -13.50 5.24 4.44
N MET A 141 -12.16 5.25 4.36
CA MET A 141 -11.43 5.34 3.09
C MET A 141 -11.12 3.93 2.59
N TYR A 142 -11.70 3.53 1.47
CA TYR A 142 -11.45 2.24 0.82
C TYR A 142 -10.45 2.38 -0.31
N GLN A 143 -9.52 1.46 -0.39
CA GLN A 143 -8.47 1.44 -1.41
C GLN A 143 -8.83 0.59 -2.63
N ASN A 144 -9.81 -0.29 -2.49
CA ASN A 144 -10.36 -1.09 -3.58
C ASN A 144 -11.80 -1.50 -3.30
N THR A 145 -12.51 -1.91 -4.35
CA THR A 145 -13.92 -2.28 -4.31
C THR A 145 -14.17 -3.57 -3.51
N GLY A 146 -13.23 -4.51 -3.53
CA GLY A 146 -13.37 -5.78 -2.81
C GLY A 146 -13.43 -5.58 -1.28
N GLU A 147 -12.56 -4.73 -0.74
CA GLU A 147 -12.60 -4.37 0.68
C GLU A 147 -13.88 -3.63 1.05
N ARG A 148 -14.27 -2.67 0.21
CA ARG A 148 -15.52 -1.91 0.40
C ARG A 148 -16.72 -2.83 0.52
N ASP A 149 -16.88 -3.76 -0.40
CA ASP A 149 -18.05 -4.64 -0.44
C ASP A 149 -18.13 -5.57 0.77
N ILE A 150 -16.97 -6.06 1.26
CA ILE A 150 -16.91 -6.87 2.47
C ILE A 150 -17.31 -6.05 3.71
N ILE A 151 -16.69 -4.89 3.90
CA ILE A 151 -16.92 -4.07 5.11
C ILE A 151 -18.30 -3.43 5.10
N ASN A 152 -18.80 -2.97 3.97
CA ASN A 152 -20.15 -2.41 3.89
C ASN A 152 -21.22 -3.45 4.28
N LYS A 153 -21.05 -4.72 3.93
CA LYS A 153 -21.90 -5.80 4.42
C LYS A 153 -21.82 -5.95 5.95
N VAL A 154 -20.61 -5.87 6.54
CA VAL A 154 -20.41 -5.96 7.99
C VAL A 154 -21.06 -4.78 8.73
N LEU A 155 -21.00 -3.59 8.15
CA LEU A 155 -21.53 -2.33 8.73
C LEU A 155 -22.96 -2.01 8.28
N ALA A 156 -23.62 -2.90 7.51
CA ALA A 156 -24.97 -2.73 6.98
C ALA A 156 -25.15 -1.42 6.18
N ASN A 157 -24.11 -0.99 5.43
CA ASN A 157 -24.07 0.22 4.60
C ASN A 157 -24.44 1.53 5.35
N LYS A 158 -24.18 1.60 6.67
CA LYS A 158 -24.60 2.75 7.51
C LYS A 158 -23.53 3.81 7.69
N VAL A 159 -22.30 3.55 7.25
CA VAL A 159 -21.16 4.46 7.45
C VAL A 159 -20.84 5.14 6.13
N HIS A 160 -20.64 6.46 6.16
CA HIS A 160 -20.18 7.22 5.00
C HIS A 160 -18.77 6.76 4.59
N TYR A 161 -18.53 6.66 3.30
CA TYR A 161 -17.23 6.23 2.77
C TYR A 161 -16.80 7.03 1.54
N ARG A 162 -15.52 6.97 1.25
CA ARG A 162 -14.91 7.45 0.01
C ARG A 162 -13.98 6.37 -0.54
N ASP A 163 -14.05 6.16 -1.84
CA ASP A 163 -13.06 5.36 -2.55
C ASP A 163 -11.83 6.23 -2.83
N ILE A 164 -10.64 5.69 -2.60
CA ILE A 164 -9.36 6.34 -2.85
C ILE A 164 -8.44 5.40 -3.62
N PRO A 165 -7.60 5.92 -4.53
CA PRO A 165 -6.64 5.11 -5.27
C PRO A 165 -5.41 4.76 -4.39
N GLY A 166 -5.64 4.02 -3.31
CA GLY A 166 -4.60 3.69 -2.32
C GLY A 166 -4.04 4.91 -1.61
N SER A 167 -2.72 4.95 -1.43
CA SER A 167 -1.99 6.14 -0.95
C SER A 167 -1.61 7.09 -2.09
N GLY A 168 -1.88 6.70 -3.32
CA GLY A 168 -1.37 7.37 -4.51
C GLY A 168 0.14 7.24 -4.66
N VAL A 169 0.66 7.65 -5.80
CA VAL A 169 2.11 7.72 -6.08
C VAL A 169 2.57 9.17 -6.13
N ASN A 170 3.74 9.45 -5.55
CA ASN A 170 4.37 10.75 -5.68
C ASN A 170 5.06 10.85 -7.04
N LEU A 171 4.45 11.59 -7.97
CA LEU A 171 4.93 11.76 -9.33
C LEU A 171 6.22 12.59 -9.44
N SER A 172 6.58 13.34 -8.38
CA SER A 172 7.84 14.07 -8.29
C SER A 172 9.00 13.18 -7.82
N ASP A 173 8.71 12.14 -7.04
CA ASP A 173 9.68 11.14 -6.60
C ASP A 173 9.89 10.05 -7.66
N PHE A 174 8.80 9.62 -8.31
CA PHE A 174 8.78 8.65 -9.41
C PHE A 174 8.52 9.39 -10.74
N VAL A 175 9.56 10.09 -11.18
CA VAL A 175 9.53 10.87 -12.43
C VAL A 175 9.50 9.91 -13.61
N TYR A 176 8.72 10.26 -14.65
CA TYR A 176 8.74 9.52 -15.90
C TYR A 176 10.16 9.44 -16.48
N LYS A 177 10.56 8.25 -16.88
CA LYS A 177 11.81 7.98 -17.58
C LYS A 177 11.50 7.28 -18.90
N PRO A 178 12.15 7.64 -19.99
CA PRO A 178 12.07 6.88 -21.23
C PRO A 178 12.27 5.39 -20.97
N TYR A 179 11.63 4.57 -21.79
CA TYR A 179 11.81 3.11 -21.69
C TYR A 179 13.28 2.76 -21.92
N PRO A 180 13.88 1.80 -21.19
CA PRO A 180 15.29 1.44 -21.37
C PRO A 180 15.61 1.11 -22.82
N GLN A 181 16.65 1.72 -23.38
CA GLN A 181 16.96 1.62 -24.82
C GLN A 181 17.64 0.31 -25.23
N ASN A 182 18.10 -0.48 -24.27
CA ASN A 182 18.85 -1.69 -24.56
C ASN A 182 18.00 -2.94 -24.31
N ASP A 183 17.46 -3.53 -25.37
CA ASP A 183 16.75 -4.81 -25.35
C ASP A 183 17.70 -6.04 -25.35
N ASP A 184 19.04 -5.82 -25.37
CA ASP A 184 20.00 -6.93 -25.24
C ASP A 184 19.85 -7.64 -23.91
N LYS A 185 19.23 -6.97 -22.92
CA LYS A 185 18.94 -7.53 -21.62
C LYS A 185 17.62 -6.99 -21.09
N ILE A 186 16.60 -7.86 -21.01
CA ILE A 186 15.29 -7.52 -20.45
C ILE A 186 15.30 -7.82 -18.94
N ILE A 187 14.99 -6.81 -18.12
CA ILE A 187 15.05 -6.91 -16.65
C ILE A 187 13.63 -6.87 -16.07
N PHE A 188 13.28 -7.90 -15.31
CA PHE A 188 12.06 -7.98 -14.52
C PHE A 188 12.36 -7.82 -13.04
N ASN A 189 11.62 -6.93 -12.37
CA ASN A 189 11.69 -6.79 -10.92
C ASN A 189 10.54 -7.53 -10.24
N PHE A 190 10.84 -8.19 -9.11
CA PHE A 190 9.90 -8.57 -8.07
C PHE A 190 10.23 -7.75 -6.83
N VAL A 191 9.26 -7.02 -6.28
CA VAL A 191 9.47 -6.14 -5.12
C VAL A 191 8.40 -6.43 -4.07
N ALA A 192 8.72 -7.24 -3.08
CA ALA A 192 7.82 -7.58 -1.98
C ALA A 192 8.60 -8.25 -0.83
N ARG A 193 7.96 -8.41 0.33
CA ARG A 193 8.42 -9.38 1.33
C ARG A 193 8.39 -10.77 0.70
N ILE A 194 9.41 -11.57 0.98
CA ILE A 194 9.50 -12.93 0.44
C ILE A 194 8.68 -13.84 1.34
N VAL A 195 7.45 -14.13 0.88
CA VAL A 195 6.45 -14.95 1.55
C VAL A 195 5.42 -15.44 0.52
N ASP A 196 4.80 -16.59 0.77
CA ASP A 196 3.91 -17.28 -0.17
C ASP A 196 2.85 -16.36 -0.81
N PHE A 197 2.07 -15.65 0.00
CA PHE A 197 0.97 -14.83 -0.51
C PHE A 197 1.40 -13.60 -1.34
N LYS A 198 2.69 -13.34 -1.47
CA LYS A 198 3.24 -12.36 -2.42
C LYS A 198 3.56 -12.98 -3.79
N GLY A 199 3.29 -14.27 -3.94
CA GLY A 199 3.41 -14.97 -5.21
C GLY A 199 4.86 -15.26 -5.61
N ILE A 200 5.75 -15.40 -4.62
CA ILE A 200 7.15 -15.72 -4.89
C ILE A 200 7.31 -17.05 -5.62
N ASN A 201 6.45 -18.05 -5.35
CA ASN A 201 6.45 -19.33 -6.03
C ASN A 201 6.19 -19.20 -7.52
N GLU A 202 5.17 -18.41 -7.90
CA GLU A 202 4.83 -18.14 -9.29
C GLU A 202 5.97 -17.40 -10.00
N TYR A 203 6.59 -16.43 -9.32
CA TYR A 203 7.72 -15.68 -9.86
C TYR A 203 8.93 -16.58 -10.12
N LEU A 204 9.32 -17.42 -9.16
CA LEU A 204 10.46 -18.31 -9.31
C LEU A 204 10.23 -19.35 -10.41
N THR A 205 9.03 -19.97 -10.44
CA THR A 205 8.67 -20.92 -11.51
C THR A 205 8.67 -20.24 -12.89
N CYS A 206 8.19 -19.02 -12.98
CA CYS A 206 8.24 -18.24 -14.23
C CYS A 206 9.68 -17.95 -14.64
N ALA A 207 10.54 -17.58 -13.69
CA ALA A 207 11.96 -17.31 -13.97
C ALA A 207 12.67 -18.54 -14.51
N GLU A 208 12.44 -19.72 -13.93
CA GLU A 208 13.02 -21.00 -14.39
C GLU A 208 12.65 -21.29 -15.86
N VAL A 209 11.36 -21.17 -16.19
CA VAL A 209 10.88 -21.47 -17.54
C VAL A 209 11.36 -20.43 -18.56
N ILE A 210 11.19 -19.15 -18.27
CA ILE A 210 11.56 -18.09 -19.21
C ILE A 210 13.08 -18.01 -19.41
N LYS A 211 13.87 -18.24 -18.36
CA LYS A 211 15.35 -18.26 -18.51
C LYS A 211 15.88 -19.39 -19.38
N ALA A 212 15.17 -20.52 -19.41
CA ALA A 212 15.50 -21.64 -20.31
C ALA A 212 15.20 -21.30 -21.79
N GLU A 213 14.23 -20.40 -22.06
CA GLU A 213 13.82 -20.00 -23.42
C GLU A 213 14.57 -18.73 -23.90
N TYR A 214 14.89 -17.82 -22.99
CA TYR A 214 15.45 -16.50 -23.30
C TYR A 214 16.71 -16.23 -22.46
N SER A 215 17.89 -16.33 -23.06
CA SER A 215 19.18 -16.10 -22.38
C SER A 215 19.37 -14.63 -21.91
N ASN A 216 18.74 -13.68 -22.60
CA ASN A 216 18.89 -12.24 -22.39
C ASN A 216 17.90 -11.68 -21.34
N VAL A 217 17.21 -12.49 -20.54
CA VAL A 217 16.31 -12.03 -19.50
C VAL A 217 16.98 -12.10 -18.13
N GLU A 218 16.78 -11.10 -17.29
CA GLU A 218 17.21 -11.07 -15.87
C GLU A 218 16.00 -10.93 -14.94
N PHE A 219 15.90 -11.81 -13.96
CA PHE A 219 14.87 -11.76 -12.90
C PHE A 219 15.50 -11.28 -11.60
N ARG A 220 15.08 -10.12 -11.07
CA ARG A 220 15.58 -9.53 -9.83
C ARG A 220 14.56 -9.65 -8.71
N ILE A 221 15.03 -9.98 -7.50
CA ILE A 221 14.19 -10.13 -6.30
C ILE A 221 14.63 -9.11 -5.25
N PHE A 222 13.71 -8.24 -4.85
CA PHE A 222 13.90 -7.23 -3.81
C PHE A 222 12.96 -7.49 -2.63
N GLY A 223 13.51 -7.56 -1.43
CA GLY A 223 12.74 -7.71 -0.21
C GLY A 223 13.43 -8.53 0.85
N ASP A 224 12.85 -8.54 2.04
CA ASP A 224 13.31 -9.33 3.16
C ASP A 224 12.53 -10.64 3.26
N PHE A 225 13.15 -11.66 3.82
CA PHE A 225 12.52 -12.94 4.08
C PHE A 225 11.58 -12.84 5.29
N ASP A 226 10.29 -13.01 5.06
CA ASP A 226 9.29 -13.23 6.10
C ASP A 226 9.11 -14.75 6.37
N ASP A 227 9.49 -15.55 5.38
CA ASP A 227 9.47 -17.00 5.41
C ASP A 227 10.84 -17.55 4.96
N GLU A 228 11.54 -18.17 5.88
CA GLU A 228 12.92 -18.67 5.66
C GLU A 228 12.99 -19.85 4.70
N GLU A 229 11.88 -20.55 4.43
CA GLU A 229 11.85 -21.68 3.49
C GLU A 229 12.28 -21.29 2.07
N TYR A 230 12.04 -20.02 1.69
CA TYR A 230 12.42 -19.54 0.36
C TYR A 230 13.90 -19.19 0.22
N ARG A 231 14.64 -19.05 1.30
CA ARG A 231 16.05 -18.64 1.27
C ARG A 231 16.90 -19.63 0.46
N GLN A 232 16.81 -20.91 0.77
CA GLN A 232 17.59 -21.95 0.10
C GLN A 232 17.21 -22.02 -1.39
N ARG A 233 15.92 -22.02 -1.71
CA ARG A 233 15.45 -22.08 -3.11
C ARG A 233 15.96 -20.90 -3.94
N ILE A 234 15.93 -19.68 -3.38
CA ILE A 234 16.44 -18.51 -4.08
C ILE A 234 17.95 -18.58 -4.27
N GLN A 235 18.73 -19.02 -3.27
CA GLN A 235 20.17 -19.23 -3.38
C GLN A 235 20.53 -20.27 -4.45
N ASP A 236 19.79 -21.38 -4.51
CA ASP A 236 19.99 -22.42 -5.53
C ASP A 236 19.72 -21.90 -6.94
N LEU A 237 18.65 -21.09 -7.12
CA LEU A 237 18.33 -20.48 -8.41
C LEU A 237 19.31 -19.35 -8.78
N GLU A 238 19.81 -18.62 -7.82
CA GLU A 238 20.84 -17.60 -8.03
C GLU A 238 22.18 -18.23 -8.46
N SER A 239 22.59 -19.33 -7.82
CA SER A 239 23.80 -20.07 -8.22
C SER A 239 23.75 -20.60 -9.65
N LYS A 240 22.54 -20.89 -10.16
CA LYS A 240 22.28 -21.28 -11.57
C LYS A 240 22.12 -20.10 -12.51
N GLY A 241 22.20 -18.84 -12.02
CA GLY A 241 22.01 -17.63 -12.82
C GLY A 241 20.57 -17.40 -13.29
N ILE A 242 19.56 -18.04 -12.64
CA ILE A 242 18.15 -17.93 -13.00
C ILE A 242 17.54 -16.65 -12.42
N VAL A 243 17.84 -16.34 -11.15
CA VAL A 243 17.41 -15.12 -10.48
C VAL A 243 18.60 -14.38 -9.90
N LYS A 244 18.40 -13.12 -9.51
CA LYS A 244 19.36 -12.30 -8.77
C LYS A 244 18.69 -11.72 -7.53
N TYR A 245 19.17 -12.11 -6.35
CA TYR A 245 18.67 -11.56 -5.09
C TYR A 245 19.37 -10.24 -4.77
N MET A 246 18.59 -9.18 -4.68
CA MET A 246 19.06 -7.80 -4.47
C MET A 246 18.90 -7.33 -3.03
N GLY A 247 18.31 -8.14 -2.16
CA GLY A 247 18.05 -7.79 -0.76
C GLY A 247 17.05 -6.65 -0.59
N VAL A 248 17.06 -6.02 0.58
CA VAL A 248 16.23 -4.85 0.89
C VAL A 248 16.93 -3.59 0.43
N GLN A 249 16.27 -2.82 -0.43
CA GLN A 249 16.79 -1.54 -0.89
C GLN A 249 16.04 -0.38 -0.22
N MET A 250 16.79 0.57 0.34
CA MET A 250 16.24 1.78 0.97
C MET A 250 15.73 2.80 -0.06
N ASN A 251 16.29 2.76 -1.27
CA ASN A 251 15.88 3.57 -2.41
C ASN A 251 15.71 2.67 -3.63
N MET A 252 14.45 2.44 -4.00
CA MET A 252 14.10 1.60 -5.15
C MET A 252 14.21 2.32 -6.49
N ARG A 253 14.24 3.66 -6.52
CA ARG A 253 14.15 4.44 -7.77
C ARG A 253 15.17 4.02 -8.85
N PRO A 254 16.48 3.87 -8.57
CA PRO A 254 17.44 3.45 -9.61
C PRO A 254 17.08 2.11 -10.25
N PHE A 255 16.59 1.15 -9.44
CA PHE A 255 16.21 -0.19 -9.91
C PHE A 255 14.88 -0.17 -10.69
N VAL A 256 13.98 0.75 -10.35
CA VAL A 256 12.75 0.98 -11.11
C VAL A 256 13.08 1.65 -12.44
N GLU A 257 14.00 2.61 -12.47
CA GLU A 257 14.42 3.28 -13.69
C GLU A 257 15.13 2.35 -14.69
N GLU A 258 15.85 1.36 -14.18
CA GLU A 258 16.63 0.42 -14.99
C GLU A 258 15.81 -0.76 -15.53
N CYS A 259 14.74 -1.17 -14.83
CA CYS A 259 13.97 -2.34 -15.21
C CYS A 259 13.08 -2.10 -16.44
N HIS A 260 12.73 -3.19 -17.14
CA HIS A 260 11.85 -3.19 -18.30
C HIS A 260 10.39 -3.40 -17.94
N ALA A 261 10.12 -4.19 -16.89
CA ALA A 261 8.81 -4.36 -16.31
C ALA A 261 8.91 -4.87 -14.87
N VAL A 262 7.83 -4.72 -14.11
CA VAL A 262 7.67 -5.36 -12.81
C VAL A 262 6.68 -6.51 -12.91
N ILE A 263 7.00 -7.62 -12.23
CA ILE A 263 6.08 -8.75 -12.03
C ILE A 263 5.59 -8.72 -10.59
N HIS A 264 4.28 -8.58 -10.41
CA HIS A 264 3.65 -8.47 -9.09
C HIS A 264 2.56 -9.53 -8.90
N PRO A 265 2.92 -10.78 -8.54
CA PRO A 265 2.02 -11.93 -8.50
C PRO A 265 1.29 -12.08 -7.16
N SER A 266 1.07 -11.02 -6.42
CA SER A 266 0.48 -11.04 -5.08
C SER A 266 -0.94 -11.62 -5.08
N TYR A 267 -1.32 -12.35 -4.02
CA TYR A 267 -2.65 -12.98 -3.92
C TYR A 267 -3.71 -12.05 -3.35
N TYR A 268 -3.31 -11.00 -2.66
CA TYR A 268 -4.19 -9.92 -2.19
C TYR A 268 -3.38 -8.67 -1.84
N GLU A 269 -3.95 -7.51 -2.10
CA GLU A 269 -3.39 -6.19 -1.78
C GLU A 269 -4.51 -5.23 -1.35
N GLY A 270 -4.15 -4.19 -0.61
CA GLY A 270 -5.03 -3.02 -0.46
C GLY A 270 -5.01 -2.20 -1.76
N MET A 271 -3.90 -1.51 -2.00
CA MET A 271 -3.45 -0.98 -3.27
C MET A 271 -1.93 -1.09 -3.28
N THR A 272 -1.38 -1.72 -4.31
CA THR A 272 0.06 -1.97 -4.37
C THR A 272 0.84 -0.75 -4.85
N ASN A 273 1.70 -0.20 -3.98
CA ASN A 273 2.59 0.90 -4.36
C ASN A 273 3.62 0.45 -5.41
N VAL A 274 4.02 -0.81 -5.41
CA VAL A 274 4.98 -1.35 -6.39
C VAL A 274 4.50 -1.15 -7.82
N VAL A 275 3.24 -1.48 -8.11
CA VAL A 275 2.64 -1.23 -9.43
C VAL A 275 2.57 0.27 -9.72
N LEU A 276 2.13 1.08 -8.75
CA LEU A 276 2.00 2.54 -8.95
C LEU A 276 3.36 3.20 -9.22
N GLU A 277 4.40 2.82 -8.47
CA GLU A 277 5.76 3.38 -8.58
C GLU A 277 6.42 3.02 -9.93
N HIS A 278 6.30 1.76 -10.36
CA HIS A 278 6.82 1.31 -11.65
C HIS A 278 6.06 1.97 -12.81
N SER A 279 4.74 1.98 -12.78
CA SER A 279 3.90 2.64 -13.78
C SER A 279 4.17 4.14 -13.86
N ALA A 280 4.35 4.83 -12.73
CA ALA A 280 4.68 6.25 -12.68
C ALA A 280 6.03 6.55 -13.35
N THR A 281 6.99 5.64 -13.23
CA THR A 281 8.31 5.76 -13.88
C THR A 281 8.25 5.39 -15.39
N GLY A 282 7.10 4.90 -15.88
CA GLY A 282 6.94 4.46 -17.27
C GLY A 282 7.35 3.01 -17.48
N ARG A 283 7.21 2.15 -16.49
CA ARG A 283 7.52 0.72 -16.55
C ARG A 283 6.22 -0.10 -16.55
N PRO A 284 5.97 -0.90 -17.58
CA PRO A 284 4.83 -1.80 -17.64
C PRO A 284 4.80 -2.77 -16.45
N CYS A 285 3.60 -3.18 -16.07
CA CYS A 285 3.40 -4.10 -14.95
C CYS A 285 2.72 -5.38 -15.40
N ILE A 286 3.19 -6.54 -14.92
CA ILE A 286 2.56 -7.83 -15.10
C ILE A 286 2.06 -8.25 -13.72
N GLY A 287 0.74 -8.19 -13.50
CA GLY A 287 0.13 -8.36 -12.18
C GLY A 287 -0.94 -9.41 -12.13
N SER A 288 -1.14 -9.99 -10.93
CA SER A 288 -2.25 -10.91 -10.68
C SER A 288 -3.60 -10.22 -10.73
N ASP A 289 -4.65 -10.94 -11.17
CA ASP A 289 -6.02 -10.46 -11.23
C ASP A 289 -6.67 -10.48 -9.84
N VAL A 290 -6.25 -9.56 -8.99
CA VAL A 290 -6.82 -9.36 -7.65
C VAL A 290 -7.09 -7.88 -7.38
N PRO A 291 -8.06 -7.54 -6.52
CA PRO A 291 -8.26 -6.17 -6.07
C PRO A 291 -6.97 -5.59 -5.48
N GLY A 292 -6.69 -4.32 -5.77
CA GLY A 292 -5.48 -3.63 -5.34
C GLY A 292 -4.27 -3.82 -6.27
N VAL A 293 -4.34 -4.74 -7.24
CA VAL A 293 -3.36 -4.90 -8.32
C VAL A 293 -3.99 -4.50 -9.66
N ARG A 294 -5.14 -5.09 -9.98
CA ARG A 294 -5.82 -4.88 -11.28
C ARG A 294 -6.19 -3.42 -11.54
N GLU A 295 -6.51 -2.66 -10.52
CA GLU A 295 -6.88 -1.24 -10.67
C GLU A 295 -5.72 -0.40 -11.22
N GLY A 296 -4.49 -0.77 -10.89
CA GLY A 296 -3.27 -0.10 -11.39
C GLY A 296 -2.89 -0.48 -12.82
N ILE A 297 -3.48 -1.54 -13.40
CA ILE A 297 -3.11 -2.10 -14.70
C ILE A 297 -4.32 -2.12 -15.64
N GLU A 298 -4.16 -1.61 -16.85
CA GLU A 298 -5.10 -1.79 -17.95
C GLU A 298 -4.54 -2.86 -18.89
N ASP A 299 -5.19 -4.04 -18.90
CA ASP A 299 -4.68 -5.24 -19.60
C ASP A 299 -4.45 -5.00 -21.10
N GLY A 300 -3.27 -5.36 -21.57
CA GLY A 300 -2.81 -5.13 -22.94
C GLY A 300 -2.41 -3.70 -23.29
N LYS A 301 -2.66 -2.71 -22.42
CA LYS A 301 -2.37 -1.28 -22.69
C LYS A 301 -1.30 -0.67 -21.78
N THR A 302 -1.35 -0.96 -20.46
CA THR A 302 -0.34 -0.48 -19.50
C THR A 302 0.48 -1.61 -18.90
N GLY A 303 0.17 -2.85 -19.25
CA GLY A 303 0.77 -4.08 -18.77
C GLY A 303 -0.10 -5.27 -19.07
N TYR A 304 0.07 -6.36 -18.33
CA TYR A 304 -0.73 -7.57 -18.45
C TYR A 304 -1.27 -8.04 -17.11
N ILE A 305 -2.50 -8.57 -17.13
CA ILE A 305 -3.13 -9.18 -15.97
C ILE A 305 -3.20 -10.70 -16.17
N PHE A 306 -2.93 -11.48 -15.11
CA PHE A 306 -3.01 -12.93 -15.16
C PHE A 306 -3.75 -13.50 -13.96
N ALA A 307 -4.30 -14.73 -14.11
CA ALA A 307 -5.05 -15.39 -13.06
C ALA A 307 -4.15 -15.65 -11.83
N VAL A 308 -4.61 -15.26 -10.65
CA VAL A 308 -3.89 -15.41 -9.37
C VAL A 308 -3.57 -16.89 -9.07
N LYS A 309 -2.41 -17.16 -8.46
CA LYS A 309 -1.91 -18.52 -8.13
C LYS A 309 -1.77 -19.42 -9.36
N ASN A 310 -1.42 -18.86 -10.49
CA ASN A 310 -1.31 -19.58 -11.74
C ASN A 310 0.01 -19.24 -12.46
N SER A 311 1.04 -20.03 -12.23
CA SER A 311 2.36 -19.85 -12.85
C SER A 311 2.29 -19.95 -14.37
N VAL A 312 1.42 -20.81 -14.93
CA VAL A 312 1.27 -20.96 -16.39
C VAL A 312 0.70 -19.68 -16.98
N ALA A 313 -0.31 -19.07 -16.35
CA ALA A 313 -0.88 -17.82 -16.80
C ALA A 313 0.14 -16.66 -16.71
N LEU A 314 0.97 -16.63 -15.65
CA LEU A 314 2.07 -15.66 -15.54
C LEU A 314 3.10 -15.85 -16.65
N ILE A 315 3.55 -17.08 -16.92
CA ILE A 315 4.51 -17.40 -18.00
C ILE A 315 3.93 -16.91 -19.34
N CYS A 316 2.66 -17.18 -19.62
CA CYS A 316 2.01 -16.72 -20.84
C CYS A 316 1.99 -15.17 -20.93
N ALA A 317 1.73 -14.46 -19.83
CA ALA A 317 1.75 -13.00 -19.80
C ALA A 317 3.17 -12.43 -20.04
N VAL A 318 4.19 -13.06 -19.45
CA VAL A 318 5.60 -12.68 -19.67
C VAL A 318 6.01 -12.93 -21.13
N ARG A 319 5.63 -14.06 -21.71
CA ARG A 319 5.91 -14.36 -23.14
C ARG A 319 5.24 -13.34 -24.07
N LYS A 320 3.95 -12.96 -23.78
CA LYS A 320 3.27 -11.88 -24.53
C LYS A 320 4.05 -10.57 -24.46
N PHE A 321 4.54 -10.20 -23.28
CA PHE A 321 5.33 -9.00 -23.10
C PHE A 321 6.69 -9.08 -23.86
N LEU A 322 7.38 -10.20 -23.79
CA LEU A 322 8.65 -10.41 -24.49
C LEU A 322 8.49 -10.35 -26.01
N ALA A 323 7.36 -10.81 -26.55
CA ALA A 323 7.05 -10.79 -27.99
C ALA A 323 6.75 -9.38 -28.55
N LEU A 324 6.54 -8.37 -27.70
CA LEU A 324 6.33 -6.99 -28.14
C LEU A 324 7.63 -6.40 -28.71
N SER A 325 7.52 -5.51 -29.72
CA SER A 325 8.66 -4.70 -30.14
C SER A 325 9.09 -3.71 -29.05
N HIS A 326 10.28 -3.17 -29.18
CA HIS A 326 10.77 -2.12 -28.26
C HIS A 326 9.79 -0.93 -28.20
N GLU A 327 9.32 -0.47 -29.34
CA GLU A 327 8.38 0.65 -29.46
C GLU A 327 7.04 0.34 -28.77
N GLN A 328 6.53 -0.89 -28.91
CA GLN A 328 5.30 -1.31 -28.25
C GLN A 328 5.46 -1.34 -26.73
N LYS A 329 6.59 -1.83 -26.21
CA LYS A 329 6.91 -1.79 -24.77
C LYS A 329 7.03 -0.35 -24.27
N ALA A 330 7.68 0.53 -25.03
CA ALA A 330 7.82 1.95 -24.70
C ALA A 330 6.46 2.67 -24.65
N VAL A 331 5.58 2.41 -25.64
CA VAL A 331 4.20 2.93 -25.64
C VAL A 331 3.41 2.42 -24.46
N MET A 332 3.53 1.13 -24.11
CA MET A 332 2.88 0.54 -22.94
C MET A 332 3.35 1.22 -21.65
N GLY A 333 4.64 1.49 -21.50
CA GLY A 333 5.19 2.24 -20.36
C GLY A 333 4.70 3.69 -20.30
N LYS A 334 4.58 4.38 -21.44
CA LYS A 334 4.01 5.74 -21.50
C LYS A 334 2.54 5.74 -21.07
N ASN A 335 1.75 4.80 -21.57
CA ASN A 335 0.34 4.66 -21.18
C ASN A 335 0.20 4.37 -19.67
N ALA A 336 1.13 3.57 -19.10
CA ALA A 336 1.17 3.31 -17.67
C ALA A 336 1.38 4.61 -16.87
N ARG A 337 2.31 5.47 -17.30
CA ARG A 337 2.54 6.79 -16.70
C ARG A 337 1.30 7.69 -16.77
N GLU A 338 0.68 7.80 -17.93
CA GLU A 338 -0.51 8.63 -18.14
C GLU A 338 -1.68 8.20 -17.23
N LYS A 339 -1.85 6.89 -17.01
CA LYS A 339 -2.83 6.35 -16.06
C LYS A 339 -2.51 6.81 -14.63
N MET A 340 -1.23 6.79 -14.22
CA MET A 340 -0.83 7.24 -12.88
C MET A 340 -1.10 8.74 -12.68
N GLU A 341 -0.82 9.57 -13.66
CA GLU A 341 -1.10 11.01 -13.61
C GLU A 341 -2.59 11.31 -13.46
N LYS A 342 -3.42 10.57 -14.18
CA LYS A 342 -4.86 10.78 -14.22
C LYS A 342 -5.59 10.24 -13.00
N GLU A 343 -5.19 9.08 -12.49
CA GLU A 343 -6.03 8.31 -11.55
C GLU A 343 -5.35 8.10 -10.19
N PHE A 344 -4.01 8.11 -10.13
CA PHE A 344 -3.24 7.68 -8.95
C PHE A 344 -2.25 8.72 -8.42
N ASP A 345 -2.29 9.96 -8.91
CA ASP A 345 -1.47 11.03 -8.32
C ASP A 345 -1.84 11.20 -6.84
N ARG A 346 -0.83 11.21 -5.98
CA ARG A 346 -1.00 11.41 -4.52
C ARG A 346 -1.73 12.69 -4.16
N ASN A 347 -1.69 13.71 -5.01
CA ASN A 347 -2.45 14.92 -4.84
C ASN A 347 -3.97 14.68 -4.91
N ILE A 348 -4.45 13.75 -5.74
CA ILE A 348 -5.86 13.34 -5.78
C ILE A 348 -6.28 12.81 -4.41
N VAL A 349 -5.49 11.89 -3.85
CA VAL A 349 -5.74 11.31 -2.53
C VAL A 349 -5.74 12.41 -1.45
N THR A 350 -4.74 13.28 -1.49
CA THR A 350 -4.60 14.40 -0.52
C THR A 350 -5.82 15.30 -0.54
N ASN A 351 -6.32 15.67 -1.71
CA ASN A 351 -7.50 16.51 -1.86
C ASN A 351 -8.77 15.83 -1.31
N ILE A 352 -8.97 14.53 -1.59
CA ILE A 352 -10.10 13.76 -1.02
C ILE A 352 -10.08 13.81 0.52
N TYR A 353 -8.90 13.68 1.15
CA TYR A 353 -8.80 13.77 2.61
C TYR A 353 -9.09 15.17 3.13
N ILE A 354 -8.63 16.22 2.46
CA ILE A 354 -8.89 17.61 2.84
C ILE A 354 -10.38 17.91 2.74
N GLU A 355 -11.03 17.51 1.64
CA GLU A 355 -12.49 17.64 1.48
C GLU A 355 -13.24 16.96 2.63
N GLU A 356 -12.84 15.74 2.98
CA GLU A 356 -13.51 14.95 4.00
C GLU A 356 -13.30 15.53 5.42
N ILE A 357 -12.10 16.02 5.72
CA ILE A 357 -11.81 16.73 6.97
C ILE A 357 -12.67 18.01 7.04
N ASN A 358 -12.75 18.79 5.97
CA ASN A 358 -13.56 19.99 5.92
C ASN A 358 -15.07 19.69 6.10
N ARG A 359 -15.59 18.62 5.47
CA ARG A 359 -16.96 18.15 5.67
C ARG A 359 -17.25 17.82 7.15
N ILE A 360 -16.34 17.08 7.79
CA ILE A 360 -16.46 16.70 9.20
C ILE A 360 -16.41 17.94 10.12
N LEU A 361 -15.52 18.88 9.86
CA LEU A 361 -15.40 20.10 10.65
C LEU A 361 -16.61 21.01 10.49
N ALA A 362 -17.21 21.09 9.29
CA ALA A 362 -18.43 21.85 9.04
C ALA A 362 -19.63 21.27 9.81
N SER A 363 -19.74 19.94 9.89
CA SER A 363 -20.85 19.27 10.61
C SER A 363 -20.80 19.43 12.14
N LYS A 364 -19.67 19.86 12.71
CA LYS A 364 -19.53 20.17 14.14
C LYS A 364 -20.05 21.57 14.53
N LYS A 365 -20.24 22.45 13.55
CA LYS A 365 -20.65 23.85 13.83
C LYS A 365 -22.17 24.02 14.03
N TYR A 366 -22.92 22.92 13.89
CA TYR A 366 -24.36 22.83 14.11
C TYR A 366 -24.68 21.73 15.14
#